data_94cd820b7abfaa1b2941ff55bf8d4689
#
_entry.id   94cd820b7abfaa1b2941ff55bf8d4689
#
_cell.length_a   1.000
_cell.length_b   1.000
_cell.length_c   1.000
_cell.angle_alpha   90.00
_cell.angle_beta   90.00
_cell.angle_gamma   90.00
#
_symmetry.space_group_name_H-M   'P 1'
#
loop_
_entity.id
_entity.type
_entity.pdbx_description
1 polymer ?
#
loop_
_entity_poly.entity_id
_entity_poly.type
_entity_poly.pdbx_seq_one_letter_code
_entity_poly.pdbx_strand_id
1 'polypeptide(L)'
;MEIQITQDLVRMKSITPDDGGCLDYISNFLTRKGFENEILTYGEVKNLWSVHRANGPLLIFLGHVDVVPSGPEEKWTHDPFSGFDDGEYIYGRGTGDMKGGIACFMSALDKVNLDELNYSLGFLITSDEEGPSKDGTIKVVDELINRGEKVDYCLIGEPSTINEVGDNIRIGRRGSVNVELEITGKQGHAAYPEKVDNPIHKISGFLNKISKKVWDEGN
;
A
#
# COMPACT_ATOMS: atom_id res chain seq x y z
N MET A 1 21.43 3.13 -6.26
CA MET A 1 20.67 4.14 -5.50
C MET A 1 19.37 3.54 -4.98
N GLU A 2 18.55 2.93 -5.84
CA GLU A 2 17.29 2.28 -5.49
C GLU A 2 17.41 1.22 -4.39
N ILE A 3 18.46 0.40 -4.44
CA ILE A 3 18.74 -0.60 -3.39
C ILE A 3 18.89 0.07 -2.02
N GLN A 4 19.73 1.11 -1.92
CA GLN A 4 19.96 1.81 -0.66
C GLN A 4 18.69 2.48 -0.13
N ILE A 5 17.91 3.13 -1.01
CA ILE A 5 16.63 3.76 -0.63
C ILE A 5 15.66 2.70 -0.13
N THR A 6 15.57 1.55 -0.82
CA THR A 6 14.70 0.44 -0.39
C THR A 6 15.10 -0.05 1.00
N GLN A 7 16.39 -0.28 1.24
CA GLN A 7 16.90 -0.70 2.54
C GLN A 7 16.59 0.32 3.64
N ASP A 8 16.80 1.61 3.36
CA ASP A 8 16.52 2.68 4.31
C ASP A 8 15.03 2.75 4.67
N LEU A 9 14.14 2.69 3.67
CA LEU A 9 12.70 2.67 3.89
C LEU A 9 12.23 1.40 4.64
N VAL A 10 12.80 0.23 4.34
CA VAL A 10 12.45 -1.03 5.03
C VAL A 10 12.84 -0.97 6.51
N ARG A 11 13.98 -0.38 6.83
CA ARG A 11 14.44 -0.20 8.24
C ARG A 11 13.54 0.72 9.05
N MET A 12 12.76 1.57 8.40
CA MET A 12 11.74 2.40 9.03
C MET A 12 10.49 1.56 9.27
N LYS A 13 10.24 1.19 10.53
CA LYS A 13 9.12 0.31 10.93
C LYS A 13 7.80 1.07 10.85
N SER A 14 7.19 1.06 9.67
CA SER A 14 5.96 1.78 9.34
C SER A 14 4.75 0.84 9.32
N ILE A 15 4.44 0.20 10.45
CA ILE A 15 3.25 -0.65 10.54
C ILE A 15 2.01 0.26 10.55
N THR A 16 1.07 -0.02 9.63
CA THR A 16 -0.15 0.79 9.47
C THR A 16 -0.82 1.12 10.81
N PRO A 17 -1.25 2.35 11.09
CA PRO A 17 -1.21 3.54 10.25
C PRO A 17 0.06 4.42 10.43
N ASP A 18 1.10 3.92 11.10
CA ASP A 18 2.34 4.67 11.36
C ASP A 18 3.19 4.75 10.07
N ASP A 19 3.73 5.93 9.78
CA ASP A 19 4.65 6.13 8.66
C ASP A 19 6.12 5.77 8.99
N GLY A 20 6.43 5.53 10.28
CA GLY A 20 7.77 5.18 10.75
C GLY A 20 8.89 6.18 10.39
N GLY A 21 8.52 7.39 9.95
CA GLY A 21 9.46 8.40 9.45
C GLY A 21 9.74 8.31 7.94
N CYS A 22 9.11 7.39 7.22
CA CYS A 22 9.28 7.25 5.77
C CYS A 22 8.88 8.52 5.01
N LEU A 23 7.79 9.18 5.41
CA LEU A 23 7.31 10.37 4.72
C LEU A 23 8.29 11.54 4.86
N ASP A 24 8.91 11.72 6.01
CA ASP A 24 9.95 12.74 6.20
C ASP A 24 11.18 12.42 5.36
N TYR A 25 11.59 11.16 5.28
CA TYR A 25 12.71 10.72 4.44
C TYR A 25 12.47 11.06 2.96
N ILE A 26 11.28 10.71 2.45
CA ILE A 26 10.87 10.97 1.05
C ILE A 26 10.76 12.48 0.81
N SER A 27 10.09 13.21 1.70
CA SER A 27 9.92 14.67 1.62
C SER A 27 11.27 15.40 1.57
N ASN A 28 12.22 15.01 2.41
CA ASN A 28 13.57 15.58 2.41
C ASN A 28 14.31 15.32 1.09
N PHE A 29 14.14 14.14 0.48
CA PHE A 29 14.69 13.85 -0.84
C PHE A 29 14.05 14.74 -1.90
N LEU A 30 12.72 14.85 -1.92
CA LEU A 30 11.96 15.64 -2.90
C LEU A 30 12.23 17.14 -2.76
N THR A 31 12.42 17.66 -1.53
CA THR A 31 12.83 19.06 -1.30
C THR A 31 14.14 19.38 -2.01
N ARG A 32 15.13 18.49 -1.94
CA ARG A 32 16.43 18.68 -2.64
C ARG A 32 16.30 18.66 -4.17
N LYS A 33 15.20 18.12 -4.68
CA LYS A 33 14.84 18.11 -6.10
C LYS A 33 13.93 19.26 -6.51
N GLY A 34 13.63 20.19 -5.61
CA GLY A 34 12.82 21.38 -5.92
C GLY A 34 11.30 21.14 -5.86
N PHE A 35 10.86 20.06 -5.21
CA PHE A 35 9.43 19.86 -4.97
C PHE A 35 8.94 20.70 -3.79
N GLU A 36 7.73 21.18 -3.90
CA GLU A 36 6.94 21.73 -2.79
C GLU A 36 6.25 20.57 -2.08
N ASN A 37 6.47 20.45 -0.77
CA ASN A 37 6.00 19.32 0.03
C ASN A 37 5.02 19.76 1.10
N GLU A 38 3.97 18.99 1.31
CA GLU A 38 2.98 19.17 2.35
C GLU A 38 2.64 17.84 3.02
N ILE A 39 2.66 17.80 4.35
CA ILE A 39 2.16 16.65 5.12
C ILE A 39 0.71 16.95 5.52
N LEU A 40 -0.21 16.14 5.02
CA LEU A 40 -1.63 16.17 5.32
C LEU A 40 -1.97 15.07 6.32
N THR A 41 -2.46 15.47 7.50
CA THR A 41 -2.76 14.51 8.57
C THR A 41 -4.27 14.42 8.79
N TYR A 42 -4.79 13.20 8.76
CA TYR A 42 -6.19 12.88 9.06
C TYR A 42 -6.22 11.78 10.11
N GLY A 43 -6.73 12.09 11.31
CA GLY A 43 -6.64 11.17 12.44
C GLY A 43 -5.18 10.86 12.80
N GLU A 44 -4.82 9.58 12.80
CA GLU A 44 -3.45 9.10 13.03
C GLU A 44 -2.63 8.93 11.74
N VAL A 45 -3.29 9.04 10.58
CA VAL A 45 -2.70 8.82 9.27
C VAL A 45 -2.02 10.07 8.75
N LYS A 46 -0.81 9.92 8.28
CA LYS A 46 -0.08 10.97 7.57
C LYS A 46 -0.01 10.66 6.08
N ASN A 47 -0.11 11.72 5.30
CA ASN A 47 -0.01 11.65 3.85
C ASN A 47 0.97 12.72 3.36
N LEU A 48 1.82 12.38 2.41
CA LEU A 48 2.69 13.34 1.75
C LEU A 48 2.08 13.72 0.39
N TRP A 49 1.80 14.99 0.21
CA TRP A 49 1.60 15.59 -1.09
C TRP A 49 2.83 16.39 -1.48
N SER A 50 3.38 16.09 -2.64
CA SER A 50 4.55 16.77 -3.17
C SER A 50 4.33 17.12 -4.63
N VAL A 51 4.78 18.29 -5.08
CA VAL A 51 4.63 18.69 -6.47
C VAL A 51 5.82 19.52 -6.94
N HIS A 52 6.29 19.22 -8.15
CA HIS A 52 7.20 20.05 -8.94
C HIS A 52 6.43 20.56 -10.15
N ARG A 53 6.23 21.87 -10.23
CA ARG A 53 5.42 22.53 -11.27
C ARG A 53 6.22 22.82 -12.51
N ALA A 54 5.63 22.50 -13.68
CA ALA A 54 6.10 22.89 -15.00
C ALA A 54 4.90 23.29 -15.87
N ASN A 55 5.17 23.72 -17.10
CA ASN A 55 4.12 24.08 -18.06
C ASN A 55 3.60 22.80 -18.73
N GLY A 56 2.49 22.24 -18.24
CA GLY A 56 1.89 21.06 -18.86
C GLY A 56 1.08 20.20 -17.89
N PRO A 57 0.65 19.02 -18.33
CA PRO A 57 -0.18 18.14 -17.53
C PRO A 57 0.55 17.65 -16.26
N LEU A 58 -0.21 17.29 -15.24
CA LEU A 58 0.30 16.76 -13.99
C LEU A 58 0.25 15.23 -14.01
N LEU A 59 1.43 14.61 -13.92
CA LEU A 59 1.60 13.18 -13.66
C LEU A 59 1.94 12.99 -12.19
N ILE A 60 1.17 12.19 -11.48
CA ILE A 60 1.51 11.82 -10.10
C ILE A 60 1.97 10.37 -10.00
N PHE A 61 2.91 10.14 -9.11
CA PHE A 61 3.22 8.84 -8.56
C PHE A 61 2.41 8.65 -7.27
N LEU A 62 1.64 7.57 -7.22
CA LEU A 62 0.82 7.19 -6.07
C LEU A 62 1.39 5.94 -5.42
N GLY A 63 1.55 5.96 -4.11
CA GLY A 63 2.02 4.82 -3.34
C GLY A 63 1.74 4.94 -1.85
N HIS A 64 2.20 3.93 -1.12
CA HIS A 64 2.09 3.89 0.34
C HIS A 64 3.41 3.45 0.99
N VAL A 65 3.62 3.91 2.22
CA VAL A 65 4.80 3.54 3.02
C VAL A 65 4.44 2.61 4.16
N ASP A 66 3.17 2.56 4.54
CA ASP A 66 2.72 1.65 5.57
C ASP A 66 2.79 0.19 5.10
N VAL A 67 2.90 -0.69 6.07
CA VAL A 67 3.01 -2.13 5.84
C VAL A 67 2.13 -2.89 6.84
N VAL A 68 1.63 -4.06 6.44
CA VAL A 68 0.97 -4.97 7.38
C VAL A 68 1.94 -5.45 8.47
N PRO A 69 1.46 -5.85 9.65
CA PRO A 69 2.31 -6.47 10.68
C PRO A 69 3.17 -7.60 10.12
N SER A 70 4.40 -7.72 10.64
CA SER A 70 5.34 -8.79 10.23
C SER A 70 4.83 -10.20 10.54
N GLY A 71 3.90 -10.32 11.50
CA GLY A 71 3.57 -11.60 12.11
C GLY A 71 4.68 -12.07 13.07
N PRO A 72 4.75 -13.36 13.38
CA PRO A 72 5.76 -13.90 14.28
C PRO A 72 7.17 -13.72 13.71
N GLU A 73 7.98 -12.88 14.35
CA GLU A 73 9.33 -12.51 13.86
C GLU A 73 10.29 -13.71 13.84
N GLU A 74 10.08 -14.70 14.70
CA GLU A 74 10.85 -15.94 14.75
C GLU A 74 10.67 -16.82 13.49
N LYS A 75 9.71 -16.54 12.65
CA LYS A 75 9.50 -17.24 11.37
C LYS A 75 10.23 -16.62 10.19
N TRP A 76 10.83 -15.46 10.41
CA TRP A 76 11.60 -14.78 9.38
C TRP A 76 13.05 -15.27 9.37
N THR A 77 13.62 -15.48 8.19
CA THR A 77 15.04 -15.82 8.03
C THR A 77 15.96 -14.67 8.43
N HIS A 78 15.51 -13.45 8.19
CA HIS A 78 16.16 -12.21 8.59
C HIS A 78 15.14 -11.33 9.29
N ASP A 79 15.58 -10.43 10.19
CA ASP A 79 14.68 -9.45 10.81
C ASP A 79 13.85 -8.74 9.73
N PRO A 80 12.51 -8.71 9.87
CA PRO A 80 11.60 -8.14 8.85
C PRO A 80 11.84 -6.66 8.55
N PHE A 81 12.56 -5.96 9.42
CA PHE A 81 12.89 -4.54 9.23
C PHE A 81 14.41 -4.29 9.09
N SER A 82 15.19 -5.34 8.82
CA SER A 82 16.64 -5.18 8.60
C SER A 82 17.01 -4.58 7.25
N GLY A 83 16.19 -4.80 6.22
CA GLY A 83 16.56 -4.49 4.84
C GLY A 83 17.82 -5.25 4.43
N PHE A 84 17.93 -6.53 4.86
CA PHE A 84 19.09 -7.37 4.56
C PHE A 84 19.20 -7.60 3.06
N ASP A 85 20.41 -7.49 2.52
CA ASP A 85 20.72 -7.68 1.10
C ASP A 85 21.78 -8.79 1.00
N ASP A 86 21.47 -9.86 0.28
CA ASP A 86 22.40 -10.98 0.03
C ASP A 86 23.15 -10.82 -1.32
N GLY A 87 22.90 -9.73 -2.02
CA GLY A 87 23.47 -9.41 -3.34
C GLY A 87 22.57 -9.85 -4.51
N GLU A 88 21.52 -10.61 -4.25
CA GLU A 88 20.51 -11.02 -5.23
C GLU A 88 19.12 -10.51 -4.84
N TYR A 89 18.79 -10.55 -3.55
CA TYR A 89 17.50 -10.13 -2.99
C TYR A 89 17.66 -9.19 -1.80
N ILE A 90 16.71 -8.27 -1.66
CA ILE A 90 16.53 -7.46 -0.45
C ILE A 90 15.38 -8.06 0.35
N TYR A 91 15.66 -8.45 1.59
CA TYR A 91 14.71 -9.10 2.49
C TYR A 91 14.12 -8.08 3.45
N GLY A 92 12.80 -8.08 3.57
CA GLY A 92 12.10 -7.27 4.57
C GLY A 92 10.63 -7.04 4.27
N ARG A 93 9.87 -6.70 5.31
CA ARG A 93 8.47 -6.35 5.19
C ARG A 93 8.33 -5.03 4.41
N GLY A 94 7.49 -5.04 3.36
CA GLY A 94 7.25 -3.88 2.50
C GLY A 94 8.28 -3.71 1.38
N THR A 95 9.27 -4.60 1.22
CA THR A 95 10.25 -4.51 0.12
C THR A 95 9.56 -4.58 -1.24
N GLY A 96 8.70 -5.58 -1.46
CA GLY A 96 7.94 -5.73 -2.70
C GLY A 96 6.70 -4.84 -2.75
N ASP A 97 6.00 -4.70 -1.63
CA ASP A 97 4.76 -3.94 -1.47
C ASP A 97 4.93 -2.89 -0.37
N MET A 98 5.14 -1.58 -0.72
CA MET A 98 5.59 -1.18 -2.07
C MET A 98 6.82 -0.24 -1.99
N LYS A 99 7.61 -0.32 -0.89
CA LYS A 99 8.77 0.56 -0.66
C LYS A 99 9.82 0.48 -1.76
N GLY A 100 9.99 -0.70 -2.38
CA GLY A 100 10.85 -0.87 -3.55
C GLY A 100 10.37 -0.07 -4.76
N GLY A 101 9.06 -0.02 -5.01
CA GLY A 101 8.47 0.79 -6.05
C GLY A 101 8.74 2.29 -5.85
N ILE A 102 8.57 2.77 -4.61
CA ILE A 102 8.90 4.16 -4.23
C ILE A 102 10.39 4.44 -4.47
N ALA A 103 11.28 3.54 -4.04
CA ALA A 103 12.72 3.69 -4.21
C ALA A 103 13.13 3.75 -5.69
N CYS A 104 12.51 2.94 -6.54
CA CYS A 104 12.74 2.98 -7.98
C CYS A 104 12.31 4.33 -8.58
N PHE A 105 11.17 4.88 -8.16
CA PHE A 105 10.71 6.16 -8.66
C PHE A 105 11.60 7.32 -8.18
N MET A 106 12.02 7.30 -6.92
CA MET A 106 13.00 8.28 -6.39
C MET A 106 14.33 8.19 -7.14
N SER A 107 14.82 6.98 -7.43
CA SER A 107 16.05 6.78 -8.20
C SER A 107 15.92 7.24 -9.67
N ALA A 108 14.73 7.08 -10.27
CA ALA A 108 14.46 7.57 -11.61
C ALA A 108 14.52 9.11 -11.67
N LEU A 109 13.95 9.80 -10.67
CA LEU A 109 14.02 11.26 -10.56
C LEU A 109 15.46 11.79 -10.51
N ASP A 110 16.38 11.04 -9.92
CA ASP A 110 17.78 11.46 -9.84
C ASP A 110 18.47 11.50 -11.21
N LYS A 111 17.91 10.79 -12.18
CA LYS A 111 18.43 10.69 -13.56
C LYS A 111 17.76 11.66 -14.54
N VAL A 112 16.71 12.37 -14.08
CA VAL A 112 15.90 13.26 -14.92
C VAL A 112 16.26 14.71 -14.64
N ASN A 113 16.46 15.51 -15.70
CA ASN A 113 16.52 16.96 -15.58
C ASN A 113 15.09 17.51 -15.54
N LEU A 114 14.64 17.90 -14.35
CA LEU A 114 13.27 18.38 -14.13
C LEU A 114 12.98 19.69 -14.87
N ASP A 115 13.98 20.53 -15.08
CA ASP A 115 13.83 21.82 -15.79
C ASP A 115 13.55 21.64 -17.29
N GLU A 116 13.83 20.45 -17.85
CA GLU A 116 13.58 20.13 -19.26
C GLU A 116 12.21 19.45 -19.46
N LEU A 117 11.48 19.15 -18.40
CA LEU A 117 10.19 18.49 -18.50
C LEU A 117 9.08 19.46 -18.92
N ASN A 118 8.24 19.01 -19.85
CA ASN A 118 7.04 19.72 -20.30
C ASN A 118 5.77 19.29 -19.53
N TYR A 119 5.92 18.66 -18.35
CA TYR A 119 4.84 18.23 -17.49
C TYR A 119 5.24 18.37 -16.03
N SER A 120 4.26 18.63 -15.19
CA SER A 120 4.43 18.68 -13.74
C SER A 120 4.51 17.25 -13.18
N LEU A 121 5.32 17.07 -12.13
CA LEU A 121 5.40 15.80 -11.42
C LEU A 121 4.88 15.96 -10.00
N GLY A 122 4.14 14.97 -9.52
CA GLY A 122 3.68 14.92 -8.15
C GLY A 122 3.91 13.56 -7.49
N PHE A 123 3.93 13.56 -6.18
CA PHE A 123 3.89 12.38 -5.32
C PHE A 123 2.71 12.51 -4.36
N LEU A 124 1.92 11.46 -4.28
CA LEU A 124 0.94 11.27 -3.23
C LEU A 124 1.28 9.94 -2.54
N ILE A 125 1.78 10.02 -1.32
CA ILE A 125 2.21 8.85 -0.55
C ILE A 125 1.43 8.83 0.76
N THR A 126 0.78 7.71 1.06
CA THR A 126 -0.03 7.53 2.27
C THR A 126 0.60 6.57 3.26
N SER A 127 0.15 6.63 4.52
CA SER A 127 0.40 5.62 5.56
C SER A 127 -0.85 4.81 5.93
N ASP A 128 -1.88 4.75 5.07
CA ASP A 128 -3.14 4.02 5.29
C ASP A 128 -3.64 3.37 3.99
N GLU A 129 -2.81 2.54 3.34
CA GLU A 129 -3.26 1.66 2.26
C GLU A 129 -3.58 0.28 2.80
N GLU A 130 -2.71 -0.26 3.64
CA GLU A 130 -2.76 -1.60 4.23
C GLU A 130 -3.71 -1.71 5.45
N GLY A 131 -4.27 -0.59 5.86
CA GLY A 131 -5.19 -0.47 6.97
C GLY A 131 -6.65 -0.30 6.53
N PRO A 132 -7.43 0.51 7.27
CA PRO A 132 -8.83 0.80 6.92
C PRO A 132 -9.02 1.58 5.62
N SER A 133 -7.97 2.22 5.09
CA SER A 133 -7.95 3.05 3.87
C SER A 133 -9.00 4.18 3.86
N LYS A 134 -9.23 4.79 5.03
CA LYS A 134 -10.26 5.83 5.23
C LYS A 134 -9.68 7.24 5.30
N ASP A 135 -8.48 7.36 5.85
CA ASP A 135 -7.82 8.64 6.13
C ASP A 135 -6.56 8.83 5.27
N GLY A 136 -6.33 7.92 4.32
CA GLY A 136 -5.26 7.93 3.35
C GLY A 136 -5.60 8.67 2.05
N THR A 137 -5.26 8.05 0.94
CA THR A 137 -5.36 8.60 -0.43
C THR A 137 -6.69 9.27 -0.74
N ILE A 138 -7.83 8.70 -0.30
CA ILE A 138 -9.16 9.24 -0.58
C ILE A 138 -9.32 10.66 -0.02
N LYS A 139 -8.84 10.91 1.21
CA LYS A 139 -8.92 12.23 1.86
C LYS A 139 -8.04 13.26 1.15
N VAL A 140 -6.86 12.84 0.72
CA VAL A 140 -5.96 13.74 -0.04
C VAL A 140 -6.56 14.09 -1.38
N VAL A 141 -7.13 13.11 -2.10
CA VAL A 141 -7.78 13.35 -3.40
C VAL A 141 -8.95 14.33 -3.25
N ASP A 142 -9.82 14.14 -2.24
CA ASP A 142 -10.91 15.08 -1.95
C ASP A 142 -10.38 16.51 -1.69
N GLU A 143 -9.31 16.63 -0.92
CA GLU A 143 -8.67 17.93 -0.64
C GLU A 143 -8.09 18.57 -1.91
N LEU A 144 -7.38 17.79 -2.74
CA LEU A 144 -6.82 18.29 -3.99
C LEU A 144 -7.93 18.76 -4.97
N ILE A 145 -9.03 18.03 -5.06
CA ILE A 145 -10.21 18.42 -5.85
C ILE A 145 -10.77 19.75 -5.33
N ASN A 146 -10.93 19.91 -4.01
CA ASN A 146 -11.43 21.14 -3.39
C ASN A 146 -10.51 22.34 -3.64
N ARG A 147 -9.20 22.11 -3.77
CA ARG A 147 -8.20 23.12 -4.14
C ARG A 147 -8.18 23.43 -5.64
N GLY A 148 -8.95 22.71 -6.44
CA GLY A 148 -8.97 22.84 -7.90
C GLY A 148 -7.75 22.22 -8.58
N GLU A 149 -7.03 21.33 -7.89
CA GLU A 149 -5.90 20.60 -8.47
C GLU A 149 -6.41 19.61 -9.52
N LYS A 150 -5.81 19.64 -10.70
CA LYS A 150 -6.14 18.73 -11.77
C LYS A 150 -4.99 17.75 -11.99
N VAL A 151 -5.22 16.48 -11.69
CA VAL A 151 -4.33 15.38 -12.02
C VAL A 151 -4.71 14.83 -13.38
N ASP A 152 -3.77 14.81 -14.33
CA ASP A 152 -4.03 14.31 -15.70
C ASP A 152 -3.63 12.83 -15.83
N TYR A 153 -2.58 12.40 -15.12
CA TYR A 153 -2.09 11.02 -15.14
C TYR A 153 -1.69 10.56 -13.75
N CYS A 154 -1.88 9.27 -13.48
CA CYS A 154 -1.47 8.64 -12.24
C CYS A 154 -0.76 7.32 -12.54
N LEU A 155 0.45 7.17 -11.99
CA LEU A 155 1.20 5.92 -11.97
C LEU A 155 1.20 5.38 -10.54
N ILE A 156 0.67 4.17 -10.35
CA ILE A 156 0.64 3.49 -9.06
C ILE A 156 1.79 2.50 -9.03
N GLY A 157 2.67 2.61 -8.04
CA GLY A 157 3.91 1.82 -7.95
C GLY A 157 3.76 0.43 -7.34
N GLU A 158 2.55 -0.11 -7.32
CA GLU A 158 2.25 -1.45 -6.83
C GLU A 158 2.87 -2.57 -7.67
N PRO A 159 3.25 -3.71 -7.05
CA PRO A 159 3.81 -4.82 -7.78
C PRO A 159 2.83 -5.42 -8.77
N SER A 160 3.20 -5.49 -10.04
CA SER A 160 2.35 -6.02 -11.10
C SER A 160 3.04 -7.06 -11.97
N THR A 161 4.36 -7.21 -11.84
CA THR A 161 5.19 -8.17 -12.58
C THR A 161 4.72 -9.62 -12.37
N ILE A 162 4.72 -10.41 -13.43
CA ILE A 162 4.40 -11.84 -13.40
C ILE A 162 5.68 -12.69 -13.53
N ASN A 163 6.48 -12.48 -14.57
CA ASN A 163 7.71 -13.20 -14.83
C ASN A 163 8.94 -12.31 -14.95
N GLU A 164 8.81 -11.17 -15.64
CA GLU A 164 9.90 -10.23 -15.88
C GLU A 164 9.44 -8.80 -15.58
N VAL A 165 10.33 -7.97 -15.07
CA VAL A 165 10.03 -6.57 -14.73
C VAL A 165 9.44 -5.84 -15.94
N GLY A 166 8.21 -5.32 -15.79
CA GLY A 166 7.51 -4.57 -16.81
C GLY A 166 6.71 -5.42 -17.82
N ASP A 167 6.61 -6.73 -17.62
CA ASP A 167 5.82 -7.62 -18.49
C ASP A 167 4.31 -7.47 -18.32
N ASN A 168 3.87 -6.83 -17.25
CA ASN A 168 2.45 -6.66 -16.95
C ASN A 168 2.17 -5.29 -16.33
N ILE A 169 1.19 -4.60 -16.90
CA ILE A 169 0.66 -3.33 -16.38
C ILE A 169 -0.83 -3.49 -16.15
N ARG A 170 -1.29 -3.14 -14.95
CA ARG A 170 -2.71 -3.17 -14.60
C ARG A 170 -3.33 -1.81 -14.91
N ILE A 171 -4.38 -1.80 -15.73
CA ILE A 171 -5.13 -0.60 -16.11
C ILE A 171 -6.43 -0.42 -15.32
N GLY A 172 -6.72 -1.30 -14.37
CA GLY A 172 -7.86 -1.27 -13.48
C GLY A 172 -7.73 -2.30 -12.38
N ARG A 173 -8.54 -2.17 -11.35
CA ARG A 173 -8.58 -3.11 -10.23
C ARG A 173 -10.01 -3.56 -9.93
N ARG A 174 -10.14 -4.75 -9.36
CA ARG A 174 -11.39 -5.25 -8.78
C ARG A 174 -11.61 -4.59 -7.43
N GLY A 175 -12.88 -4.47 -7.02
CA GLY A 175 -13.21 -4.15 -5.63
C GLY A 175 -12.98 -5.34 -4.70
N SER A 176 -12.94 -5.08 -3.40
CA SER A 176 -12.97 -6.10 -2.35
C SER A 176 -14.20 -5.94 -1.48
N VAL A 177 -14.71 -7.06 -0.96
CA VAL A 177 -15.82 -7.07 0.01
C VAL A 177 -15.39 -7.94 1.16
N ASN A 178 -15.31 -7.37 2.35
CA ASN A 178 -15.08 -8.08 3.60
C ASN A 178 -16.40 -8.30 4.31
N VAL A 179 -16.63 -9.53 4.76
CA VAL A 179 -17.86 -9.91 5.48
C VAL A 179 -17.45 -10.59 6.77
N GLU A 180 -17.93 -10.07 7.89
CA GLU A 180 -17.83 -10.72 9.20
C GLU A 180 -19.12 -11.47 9.48
N LEU A 181 -18.99 -12.73 9.90
CA LEU A 181 -20.10 -13.61 10.22
C LEU A 181 -19.99 -14.09 11.65
N GLU A 182 -20.93 -13.69 12.49
CA GLU A 182 -21.08 -14.20 13.84
C GLU A 182 -22.16 -15.30 13.86
N ILE A 183 -21.79 -16.50 14.33
CA ILE A 183 -22.71 -17.62 14.43
C ILE A 183 -22.89 -17.99 15.89
N THR A 184 -24.09 -17.71 16.42
CA THR A 184 -24.45 -18.03 17.78
C THR A 184 -25.02 -19.45 17.90
N GLY A 185 -24.46 -20.20 18.84
CA GLY A 185 -24.92 -21.55 19.21
C GLY A 185 -25.46 -21.61 20.62
N LYS A 186 -25.87 -22.81 21.03
CA LYS A 186 -26.30 -23.12 22.41
C LYS A 186 -25.47 -24.26 22.96
N GLN A 187 -24.75 -23.96 24.04
CA GLN A 187 -23.94 -24.96 24.74
C GLN A 187 -24.83 -25.98 25.47
N GLY A 188 -24.38 -27.22 25.53
CA GLY A 188 -24.99 -28.27 26.29
C GLY A 188 -24.19 -29.57 26.25
N HIS A 189 -24.73 -30.62 26.87
CA HIS A 189 -24.08 -31.93 26.96
C HIS A 189 -24.22 -32.69 25.63
N ALA A 190 -23.15 -33.27 25.14
CA ALA A 190 -23.09 -33.98 23.85
C ALA A 190 -24.06 -35.20 23.76
N ALA A 191 -24.43 -35.79 24.90
CA ALA A 191 -25.44 -36.88 24.96
C ALA A 191 -26.86 -36.42 24.67
N TYR A 192 -27.13 -35.13 24.64
CA TYR A 192 -28.47 -34.55 24.41
C TYR A 192 -28.42 -33.57 23.21
N PRO A 193 -28.21 -34.08 21.99
CA PRO A 193 -28.02 -33.22 20.83
C PRO A 193 -29.24 -32.33 20.53
N GLU A 194 -30.44 -32.75 20.95
CA GLU A 194 -31.66 -31.97 20.77
C GLU A 194 -31.75 -30.73 21.69
N LYS A 195 -30.90 -30.63 22.70
CA LYS A 195 -30.83 -29.49 23.64
C LYS A 195 -29.71 -28.53 23.37
N VAL A 196 -28.84 -28.83 22.38
CA VAL A 196 -27.68 -28.05 22.02
C VAL A 196 -27.82 -27.54 20.58
N ASP A 197 -27.05 -26.52 20.26
CA ASP A 197 -27.01 -25.96 18.92
C ASP A 197 -25.56 -25.63 18.56
N ASN A 198 -24.94 -26.50 17.77
CA ASN A 198 -23.55 -26.37 17.42
C ASN A 198 -23.38 -25.34 16.27
N PRO A 199 -22.71 -24.20 16.48
CA PRO A 199 -22.53 -23.17 15.47
C PRO A 199 -21.76 -23.65 14.25
N ILE A 200 -20.86 -24.63 14.41
CA ILE A 200 -20.12 -25.23 13.27
C ILE A 200 -21.10 -26.00 12.37
N HIS A 201 -22.03 -26.77 12.95
CA HIS A 201 -23.04 -27.50 12.16
C HIS A 201 -23.97 -26.50 11.44
N LYS A 202 -24.38 -25.43 12.10
CA LYS A 202 -25.22 -24.39 11.50
C LYS A 202 -24.57 -23.78 10.25
N ILE A 203 -23.32 -23.41 10.34
CA ILE A 203 -22.62 -22.69 9.25
C ILE A 203 -22.16 -23.63 8.11
N SER A 204 -22.04 -24.93 8.36
CA SER A 204 -21.45 -25.87 7.41
C SER A 204 -22.10 -25.83 6.01
N GLY A 205 -23.43 -25.74 5.95
CA GLY A 205 -24.18 -25.64 4.70
C GLY A 205 -23.93 -24.34 3.96
N PHE A 206 -23.73 -23.25 4.67
CA PHE A 206 -23.40 -21.95 4.11
C PHE A 206 -21.95 -21.94 3.57
N LEU A 207 -20.99 -22.47 4.33
CA LEU A 207 -19.59 -22.58 3.89
C LEU A 207 -19.48 -23.44 2.63
N ASN A 208 -20.21 -24.55 2.53
CA ASN A 208 -20.23 -25.39 1.34
C ASN A 208 -20.81 -24.65 0.10
N LYS A 209 -21.77 -23.76 0.30
CA LYS A 209 -22.33 -22.95 -0.80
C LYS A 209 -21.33 -21.87 -1.24
N ILE A 210 -20.73 -21.15 -0.29
CA ILE A 210 -19.76 -20.08 -0.58
C ILE A 210 -18.51 -20.63 -1.26
N SER A 211 -17.96 -21.75 -0.77
CA SER A 211 -16.76 -22.34 -1.34
C SER A 211 -16.90 -22.82 -2.79
N LYS A 212 -18.14 -23.05 -3.24
CA LYS A 212 -18.45 -23.46 -4.62
C LYS A 212 -18.94 -22.32 -5.49
N LYS A 213 -19.17 -21.13 -4.91
CA LYS A 213 -19.63 -19.98 -5.68
C LYS A 213 -18.50 -19.41 -6.54
N VAL A 214 -18.72 -19.36 -7.82
CA VAL A 214 -17.89 -18.58 -8.75
C VAL A 214 -18.34 -17.13 -8.61
N TRP A 215 -17.42 -16.25 -8.19
CA TRP A 215 -17.69 -14.83 -7.97
C TRP A 215 -17.30 -13.98 -9.16
N ASP A 216 -16.38 -14.49 -9.97
CA ASP A 216 -15.85 -13.81 -11.15
C ASP A 216 -15.58 -14.86 -12.23
N GLU A 217 -16.15 -14.67 -13.41
CA GLU A 217 -15.98 -15.60 -14.55
C GLU A 217 -14.74 -15.25 -15.39
N GLY A 218 -13.96 -14.25 -14.97
CA GLY A 218 -12.71 -13.84 -15.62
C GLY A 218 -12.96 -13.22 -17.00
N ASN A 219 -13.19 -11.94 -17.05
CA ASN A 219 -13.20 -11.17 -18.32
C ASN A 219 -11.85 -10.50 -18.54
#